data_cb028112df34be19b5be18574d02a005
#
_entry.id   cb028112df34be19b5be18574d02a005
#
_cell.length_a   1.000
_cell.length_b   1.000
_cell.length_c   1.000
_cell.angle_alpha   90.00
_cell.angle_beta   90.00
_cell.angle_gamma   90.00
#
_symmetry.space_group_name_H-M   'P 1'
#
loop_
_entity.id
_entity.type
_entity.pdbx_description
1 polymer ?
#
loop_
_entity_poly.entity_id
_entity_poly.type
_entity_poly.pdbx_seq_one_letter_code
_entity_poly.pdbx_strand_id
1 'polypeptide(L)'
;MKFLQYLFISLSHKILKLLPYTSIRILSVPIGTLYFLLTFRSSIKLFRRKEIFNELKINYKPLIVKINYTRYWLETLWLTNKNFSKYISPHVEIENLEYVEKLKKQYPGLIFALPHLGNWEFAIPIGNSIKLNLLAVAEPLNNSYVLNWFKSLRESLGIEIIIGGKGQNTFDLLVNKLKSGKDICLLSERSIKKSGVATEFFGQLAAFPKGPVALSLKTEVPIIPTAMIKTKRGYKLRFNKPFYVPYFENEATSIQHGLKTLSKSFEELLALDINDWHSIQPVWTSEY
;
A
#
# COMPACT_ATOMS: atom_id res chain seq x y z
N MET A 1 27.02 9.96 -0.60
CA MET A 1 25.58 10.25 -0.35
C MET A 1 24.73 8.99 -0.11
N LYS A 2 24.74 7.96 -0.97
CA LYS A 2 23.88 6.75 -0.83
C LYS A 2 24.10 6.00 0.51
N PHE A 3 25.38 5.78 0.90
CA PHE A 3 25.71 5.11 2.15
C PHE A 3 25.30 5.92 3.39
N LEU A 4 25.43 7.25 3.36
CA LEU A 4 24.97 8.13 4.46
C LEU A 4 23.46 8.07 4.67
N GLN A 5 22.66 7.99 3.59
CA GLN A 5 21.21 7.78 3.69
C GLN A 5 20.88 6.44 4.38
N TYR A 6 21.59 5.38 4.01
CA TYR A 6 21.44 4.09 4.67
C TYR A 6 21.82 4.14 6.17
N LEU A 7 22.96 4.76 6.50
CA LEU A 7 23.35 4.92 7.90
C LEU A 7 22.30 5.68 8.71
N PHE A 8 21.76 6.77 8.15
CA PHE A 8 20.69 7.53 8.80
C PHE A 8 19.46 6.67 9.07
N ILE A 9 18.97 5.94 8.07
CA ILE A 9 17.81 5.03 8.20
C ILE A 9 18.09 3.94 9.23
N SER A 10 19.26 3.29 9.15
CA SER A 10 19.66 2.21 10.05
C SER A 10 19.78 2.68 11.49
N LEU A 11 20.39 3.86 11.72
CA LEU A 11 20.52 4.45 13.04
C LEU A 11 19.15 4.88 13.60
N SER A 12 18.32 5.50 12.77
CA SER A 12 16.94 5.87 13.13
C SER A 12 16.15 4.66 13.56
N HIS A 13 16.22 3.55 12.82
CA HIS A 13 15.59 2.29 13.20
C HIS A 13 16.09 1.77 14.55
N LYS A 14 17.42 1.77 14.77
CA LYS A 14 18.02 1.30 16.04
C LYS A 14 17.56 2.12 17.24
N ILE A 15 17.34 3.42 17.08
CA ILE A 15 16.88 4.32 18.15
C ILE A 15 15.36 4.20 18.31
N LEU A 16 14.59 4.36 17.24
CA LEU A 16 13.13 4.43 17.30
C LEU A 16 12.51 3.15 17.83
N LYS A 17 13.01 1.97 17.46
CA LYS A 17 12.50 0.69 17.95
C LYS A 17 12.53 0.49 19.47
N LEU A 18 13.31 1.32 20.18
CA LEU A 18 13.41 1.29 21.64
C LEU A 18 12.33 2.16 22.32
N LEU A 19 11.68 3.05 21.56
CA LEU A 19 10.69 3.97 22.09
C LEU A 19 9.33 3.30 22.28
N PRO A 20 8.51 3.73 23.26
CA PRO A 20 7.11 3.38 23.34
C PRO A 20 6.35 3.86 22.11
N TYR A 21 5.31 3.12 21.68
CA TYR A 21 4.51 3.50 20.50
C TYR A 21 3.86 4.89 20.62
N THR A 22 3.46 5.28 21.82
CA THR A 22 2.92 6.63 22.09
C THR A 22 3.89 7.73 21.70
N SER A 23 5.20 7.54 21.94
CA SER A 23 6.24 8.50 21.54
C SER A 23 6.32 8.65 20.01
N ILE A 24 6.16 7.56 19.26
CA ILE A 24 6.15 7.58 17.79
C ILE A 24 4.96 8.44 17.28
N ARG A 25 3.79 8.28 17.88
CA ARG A 25 2.60 9.06 17.55
C ARG A 25 2.78 10.55 17.88
N ILE A 26 3.31 10.86 19.05
CA ILE A 26 3.55 12.26 19.49
C ILE A 26 4.57 12.92 18.57
N LEU A 27 5.70 12.29 18.29
CA LEU A 27 6.77 12.81 17.44
C LEU A 27 6.31 13.05 16.00
N SER A 28 5.36 12.29 15.50
CA SER A 28 4.85 12.46 14.13
C SER A 28 4.23 13.84 13.88
N VAL A 29 3.66 14.48 14.88
CA VAL A 29 2.99 15.77 14.74
C VAL A 29 3.99 16.91 14.50
N PRO A 30 4.95 17.20 15.39
CA PRO A 30 5.91 18.29 15.17
C PRO A 30 6.82 18.02 13.97
N ILE A 31 7.28 16.77 13.77
CA ILE A 31 8.12 16.40 12.62
C ILE A 31 7.34 16.55 11.30
N GLY A 32 6.10 16.07 11.25
CA GLY A 32 5.24 16.18 10.07
C GLY A 32 4.84 17.63 9.75
N THR A 33 4.61 18.46 10.77
CA THR A 33 4.37 19.90 10.60
C THR A 33 5.61 20.59 10.05
N LEU A 34 6.79 20.33 10.60
CA LEU A 34 8.05 20.86 10.09
C LEU A 34 8.30 20.39 8.65
N TYR A 35 8.08 19.11 8.36
CA TYR A 35 8.18 18.57 7.00
C TYR A 35 7.24 19.26 6.03
N PHE A 36 5.98 19.53 6.44
CA PHE A 36 5.03 20.31 5.63
C PHE A 36 5.55 21.71 5.33
N LEU A 37 6.07 22.43 6.33
CA LEU A 37 6.59 23.79 6.17
C LEU A 37 7.82 23.83 5.25
N LEU A 38 8.79 22.93 5.47
CA LEU A 38 10.00 22.85 4.66
C LEU A 38 9.74 22.43 3.20
N THR A 39 8.69 21.66 2.99
CA THR A 39 8.30 21.16 1.65
C THR A 39 7.04 21.83 1.10
N PHE A 40 6.71 23.04 1.56
CA PHE A 40 5.47 23.74 1.19
C PHE A 40 5.30 23.87 -0.34
N ARG A 41 6.35 24.24 -1.05
CA ARG A 41 6.31 24.36 -2.54
C ARG A 41 5.95 23.02 -3.21
N SER A 42 6.50 21.91 -2.74
CA SER A 42 6.17 20.58 -3.28
C SER A 42 4.79 20.09 -2.81
N SER A 43 4.22 20.72 -1.79
CA SER A 43 2.89 20.42 -1.26
C SER A 43 1.74 21.10 -2.03
N ILE A 44 2.04 21.98 -3.01
CA ILE A 44 1.05 22.64 -3.86
C ILE A 44 0.10 21.62 -4.50
N LYS A 45 0.60 20.46 -4.91
CA LYS A 45 -0.22 19.37 -5.45
C LYS A 45 -1.29 18.88 -4.45
N LEU A 46 -0.99 18.87 -3.16
CA LEU A 46 -1.96 18.48 -2.13
C LEU A 46 -3.09 19.50 -1.98
N PHE A 47 -2.82 20.77 -2.26
CA PHE A 47 -3.86 21.80 -2.29
C PHE A 47 -4.77 21.65 -3.51
N ARG A 48 -4.22 21.31 -4.70
CA ARG A 48 -5.05 20.99 -5.87
C ARG A 48 -5.96 19.78 -5.60
N ARG A 49 -5.45 18.76 -4.92
CA ARG A 49 -6.25 17.61 -4.50
C ARG A 49 -7.36 18.00 -3.53
N LYS A 50 -7.10 18.98 -2.65
CA LYS A 50 -8.13 19.51 -1.75
C LYS A 50 -9.30 20.10 -2.53
N GLU A 51 -9.07 20.75 -3.66
CA GLU A 51 -10.12 21.28 -4.52
C GLU A 51 -10.99 20.13 -5.07
N ILE A 52 -10.37 19.10 -5.65
CA ILE A 52 -11.07 17.90 -6.15
C ILE A 52 -11.91 17.26 -5.04
N PHE A 53 -11.32 17.05 -3.86
CA PHE A 53 -12.03 16.42 -2.75
C PHE A 53 -13.12 17.30 -2.12
N ASN A 54 -12.98 18.63 -2.18
CA ASN A 54 -14.04 19.55 -1.74
C ASN A 54 -15.28 19.43 -2.64
N GLU A 55 -15.12 19.31 -3.97
CA GLU A 55 -16.23 19.07 -4.91
C GLU A 55 -16.96 17.76 -4.58
N LEU A 56 -16.24 16.74 -4.14
CA LEU A 56 -16.77 15.46 -3.69
C LEU A 56 -17.26 15.47 -2.23
N LYS A 57 -17.24 16.62 -1.55
CA LYS A 57 -17.59 16.79 -0.11
C LYS A 57 -16.73 15.93 0.83
N ILE A 58 -15.50 15.60 0.45
CA ILE A 58 -14.53 14.85 1.24
C ILE A 58 -13.60 15.82 1.96
N ASN A 59 -13.47 15.69 3.29
CA ASN A 59 -12.65 16.58 4.11
C ASN A 59 -11.16 16.25 4.03
N TYR A 60 -10.47 16.75 3.00
CA TYR A 60 -9.06 16.54 2.76
C TYR A 60 -8.20 17.69 3.31
N LYS A 61 -7.22 17.39 4.15
CA LYS A 61 -6.36 18.36 4.85
C LYS A 61 -4.88 18.12 4.55
N PRO A 62 -4.24 18.90 3.66
CA PRO A 62 -2.84 18.71 3.25
C PRO A 62 -1.84 18.58 4.40
N LEU A 63 -1.98 19.37 5.46
CA LEU A 63 -1.13 19.27 6.65
C LEU A 63 -1.29 17.90 7.34
N ILE A 64 -2.53 17.43 7.51
CA ILE A 64 -2.81 16.13 8.16
C ILE A 64 -2.24 14.98 7.33
N VAL A 65 -2.32 15.06 6.00
CA VAL A 65 -1.70 14.08 5.09
C VAL A 65 -0.18 14.00 5.33
N LYS A 66 0.51 15.14 5.47
CA LYS A 66 1.95 15.16 5.74
C LYS A 66 2.30 14.63 7.12
N ILE A 67 1.50 14.93 8.14
CA ILE A 67 1.66 14.37 9.49
C ILE A 67 1.46 12.86 9.46
N ASN A 68 0.42 12.37 8.80
CA ASN A 68 0.14 10.95 8.67
C ASN A 68 1.23 10.21 7.86
N TYR A 69 1.72 10.82 6.77
CA TYR A 69 2.86 10.29 6.02
C TYR A 69 4.14 10.21 6.87
N THR A 70 4.40 11.22 7.69
CA THR A 70 5.53 11.21 8.63
C THR A 70 5.34 10.12 9.68
N ARG A 71 4.11 9.92 10.19
CA ARG A 71 3.79 8.83 11.11
C ARG A 71 4.07 7.47 10.48
N TYR A 72 3.63 7.23 9.24
CA TYR A 72 3.92 6.00 8.50
C TYR A 72 5.44 5.70 8.48
N TRP A 73 6.26 6.72 8.16
CA TRP A 73 7.72 6.55 8.15
C TRP A 73 8.30 6.24 9.53
N LEU A 74 7.87 6.96 10.56
CA LEU A 74 8.32 6.72 11.93
C LEU A 74 7.88 5.33 12.43
N GLU A 75 6.67 4.91 12.14
CA GLU A 75 6.15 3.59 12.46
C GLU A 75 6.91 2.48 11.72
N THR A 76 7.21 2.68 10.44
CA THR A 76 8.00 1.71 9.65
C THR A 76 9.42 1.57 10.21
N LEU A 77 10.07 2.68 10.56
CA LEU A 77 11.38 2.67 11.21
C LEU A 77 11.35 2.12 12.64
N TRP A 78 10.23 2.19 13.33
CA TRP A 78 10.03 1.66 14.66
C TRP A 78 9.66 0.17 14.65
N LEU A 79 9.12 -0.34 13.54
CA LEU A 79 8.50 -1.65 13.43
C LEU A 79 9.50 -2.79 13.63
N THR A 80 9.16 -3.70 14.53
CA THR A 80 9.74 -5.03 14.73
C THR A 80 8.61 -5.98 15.10
N ASN A 81 8.79 -7.30 14.95
CA ASN A 81 7.80 -8.28 15.42
C ASN A 81 7.46 -8.10 16.90
N LYS A 82 8.48 -7.82 17.74
CA LYS A 82 8.28 -7.57 19.18
C LYS A 82 7.40 -6.35 19.43
N ASN A 83 7.70 -5.24 18.76
CA ASN A 83 6.95 -3.99 18.94
C ASN A 83 5.53 -4.13 18.40
N PHE A 84 5.37 -4.76 17.24
CA PHE A 84 4.05 -5.05 16.67
C PHE A 84 3.20 -5.86 17.64
N SER A 85 3.70 -7.00 18.10
CA SER A 85 2.97 -7.91 19.02
C SER A 85 2.59 -7.23 20.33
N LYS A 86 3.49 -6.36 20.87
CA LYS A 86 3.25 -5.69 22.15
C LYS A 86 2.27 -4.52 22.04
N TYR A 87 2.36 -3.70 21.00
CA TYR A 87 1.71 -2.39 20.96
C TYR A 87 0.61 -2.26 19.90
N ILE A 88 0.67 -3.03 18.82
CA ILE A 88 -0.27 -2.91 17.70
C ILE A 88 -1.26 -4.07 17.68
N SER A 89 -0.77 -5.30 17.71
CA SER A 89 -1.60 -6.51 17.60
C SER A 89 -2.80 -6.54 18.54
N PRO A 90 -2.71 -6.14 19.83
CA PRO A 90 -3.86 -6.14 20.74
C PRO A 90 -4.99 -5.17 20.37
N HIS A 91 -4.72 -4.24 19.45
CA HIS A 91 -5.62 -3.18 19.01
C HIS A 91 -5.92 -3.25 17.51
N VAL A 92 -5.77 -4.44 16.91
CA VAL A 92 -6.10 -4.69 15.50
C VAL A 92 -7.44 -5.38 15.39
N GLU A 93 -8.29 -4.82 14.55
CA GLU A 93 -9.52 -5.46 14.08
C GLU A 93 -9.28 -6.00 12.67
N ILE A 94 -9.85 -7.16 12.35
CA ILE A 94 -9.88 -7.71 10.99
C ILE A 94 -11.33 -7.74 10.54
N GLU A 95 -11.62 -7.01 9.46
CA GLU A 95 -12.98 -6.88 8.93
C GLU A 95 -13.12 -7.67 7.63
N ASN A 96 -14.21 -8.44 7.52
CA ASN A 96 -14.56 -9.30 6.38
C ASN A 96 -13.53 -10.43 6.13
N LEU A 97 -12.96 -11.01 7.17
CA LEU A 97 -12.01 -12.12 7.09
C LEU A 97 -12.60 -13.33 6.36
N GLU A 98 -13.92 -13.51 6.45
CA GLU A 98 -14.66 -14.60 5.80
C GLU A 98 -14.46 -14.65 4.27
N TYR A 99 -14.19 -13.52 3.61
CA TYR A 99 -13.85 -13.51 2.19
C TYR A 99 -12.54 -14.25 1.92
N VAL A 100 -11.53 -13.97 2.74
CA VAL A 100 -10.22 -14.61 2.64
C VAL A 100 -10.33 -16.10 2.94
N GLU A 101 -10.98 -16.47 4.05
CA GLU A 101 -11.16 -17.86 4.45
C GLU A 101 -11.91 -18.70 3.40
N LYS A 102 -12.95 -18.13 2.79
CA LYS A 102 -13.69 -18.77 1.70
C LYS A 102 -12.82 -18.99 0.48
N LEU A 103 -12.05 -17.99 0.06
CA LEU A 103 -11.22 -18.07 -1.14
C LEU A 103 -9.99 -18.97 -0.94
N LYS A 104 -9.41 -19.03 0.27
CA LYS A 104 -8.30 -19.96 0.58
C LYS A 104 -8.71 -21.43 0.48
N LYS A 105 -10.00 -21.77 0.57
CA LYS A 105 -10.50 -23.12 0.30
C LYS A 105 -10.58 -23.46 -1.18
N GLN A 106 -10.59 -22.44 -2.05
CA GLN A 106 -10.80 -22.59 -3.51
C GLN A 106 -9.50 -22.40 -4.30
N TYR A 107 -8.58 -21.56 -3.80
CA TYR A 107 -7.35 -21.17 -4.49
C TYR A 107 -6.12 -21.42 -3.64
N PRO A 108 -5.02 -21.91 -4.21
CA PRO A 108 -3.77 -22.13 -3.48
C PRO A 108 -3.17 -20.80 -2.98
N GLY A 109 -3.21 -19.74 -3.79
CA GLY A 109 -2.78 -18.39 -3.48
C GLY A 109 -3.84 -17.36 -3.80
N LEU A 110 -3.76 -16.17 -3.19
CA LEU A 110 -4.72 -15.07 -3.35
C LEU A 110 -4.03 -13.81 -3.88
N ILE A 111 -4.84 -12.90 -4.45
CA ILE A 111 -4.38 -11.60 -4.97
C ILE A 111 -4.96 -10.50 -4.09
N PHE A 112 -4.09 -9.81 -3.35
CA PHE A 112 -4.44 -8.63 -2.57
C PHE A 112 -3.96 -7.38 -3.30
N ALA A 113 -4.89 -6.46 -3.60
CA ALA A 113 -4.58 -5.16 -4.15
C ALA A 113 -4.79 -4.08 -3.09
N LEU A 114 -3.77 -3.24 -2.85
CA LEU A 114 -3.78 -2.25 -1.78
C LEU A 114 -3.55 -0.84 -2.32
N PRO A 115 -4.26 0.18 -1.82
CA PRO A 115 -3.82 1.57 -1.96
C PRO A 115 -2.76 1.88 -0.88
N HIS A 116 -1.97 2.97 -1.07
CA HIS A 116 -1.05 3.47 -0.05
C HIS A 116 -1.81 4.16 1.09
N LEU A 117 -2.72 3.43 1.76
CA LEU A 117 -3.56 3.90 2.85
C LEU A 117 -3.07 3.33 4.19
N GLY A 118 -2.95 4.17 5.18
CA GLY A 118 -2.53 3.78 6.52
C GLY A 118 -1.11 3.22 6.57
N ASN A 119 -0.84 2.29 7.46
CA ASN A 119 0.45 1.62 7.51
C ASN A 119 0.34 0.16 7.05
N TRP A 120 0.49 -0.06 5.74
CA TRP A 120 0.41 -1.39 5.12
C TRP A 120 1.54 -2.34 5.59
N GLU A 121 2.63 -1.84 6.18
CA GLU A 121 3.66 -2.70 6.76
C GLU A 121 3.10 -3.51 7.95
N PHE A 122 2.11 -2.97 8.67
CA PHE A 122 1.41 -3.70 9.74
C PHE A 122 0.53 -4.84 9.22
N ALA A 123 0.10 -4.79 7.96
CA ALA A 123 -0.66 -5.88 7.37
C ALA A 123 0.17 -7.17 7.22
N ILE A 124 1.51 -7.08 7.20
CA ILE A 124 2.39 -8.25 7.06
C ILE A 124 2.26 -9.21 8.25
N PRO A 125 2.55 -8.79 9.51
CA PRO A 125 2.42 -9.69 10.65
C PRO A 125 0.96 -10.10 10.93
N ILE A 126 -0.03 -9.28 10.53
CA ILE A 126 -1.45 -9.67 10.65
C ILE A 126 -1.76 -10.79 9.64
N GLY A 127 -1.35 -10.65 8.38
CA GLY A 127 -1.54 -11.67 7.36
C GLY A 127 -0.91 -13.01 7.78
N ASN A 128 0.29 -12.98 8.37
CA ASN A 128 0.93 -14.18 8.90
C ASN A 128 0.11 -14.81 10.05
N SER A 129 -0.49 -13.99 10.92
CA SER A 129 -1.32 -14.51 12.02
C SER A 129 -2.58 -15.24 11.54
N ILE A 130 -3.09 -14.91 10.37
CA ILE A 130 -4.19 -15.61 9.69
C ILE A 130 -3.71 -16.61 8.63
N LYS A 131 -2.44 -17.03 8.72
CA LYS A 131 -1.80 -18.08 7.90
C LYS A 131 -1.71 -17.77 6.40
N LEU A 132 -1.58 -16.50 6.02
CA LEU A 132 -1.26 -16.11 4.65
C LEU A 132 0.23 -16.32 4.38
N ASN A 133 0.55 -16.78 3.17
CA ASN A 133 1.92 -16.97 2.68
C ASN A 133 2.30 -15.80 1.76
N LEU A 134 2.62 -14.65 2.39
CA LEU A 134 2.69 -13.35 1.73
C LEU A 134 3.91 -13.20 0.80
N LEU A 135 3.66 -12.60 -0.35
CA LEU A 135 4.69 -12.15 -1.30
C LEU A 135 4.33 -10.77 -1.84
N ALA A 136 5.28 -9.85 -1.88
CA ALA A 136 5.10 -8.55 -2.52
C ALA A 136 6.21 -8.24 -3.52
N VAL A 137 5.88 -7.36 -4.48
CA VAL A 137 6.85 -6.81 -5.44
C VAL A 137 7.28 -5.43 -4.97
N ALA A 138 8.58 -5.25 -4.77
CA ALA A 138 9.16 -3.96 -4.51
C ALA A 138 9.80 -3.38 -5.78
N GLU A 139 9.68 -2.07 -5.94
CA GLU A 139 10.37 -1.37 -7.03
C GLU A 139 11.86 -1.24 -6.75
N PRO A 140 12.69 -1.31 -7.80
CA PRO A 140 14.10 -1.04 -7.65
C PRO A 140 14.34 0.42 -7.25
N LEU A 141 15.04 0.64 -6.15
CA LEU A 141 15.47 1.96 -5.72
C LEU A 141 16.87 2.26 -6.27
N ASN A 142 17.14 3.52 -6.61
CA ASN A 142 18.47 3.97 -7.02
C ASN A 142 19.55 3.78 -5.93
N ASN A 143 19.13 3.64 -4.67
CA ASN A 143 20.00 3.35 -3.54
C ASN A 143 19.83 1.90 -3.11
N SER A 144 20.75 1.03 -3.53
CA SER A 144 20.73 -0.40 -3.21
C SER A 144 20.84 -0.70 -1.72
N TYR A 145 21.56 0.12 -0.94
CA TYR A 145 21.65 -0.06 0.52
C TYR A 145 20.28 0.15 1.19
N VAL A 146 19.55 1.17 0.76
CA VAL A 146 18.20 1.47 1.27
C VAL A 146 17.22 0.39 0.81
N LEU A 147 17.29 -0.05 -0.44
CA LEU A 147 16.46 -1.13 -0.97
C LEU A 147 16.66 -2.43 -0.17
N ASN A 148 17.91 -2.82 0.07
CA ASN A 148 18.23 -4.02 0.83
C ASN A 148 17.77 -3.91 2.29
N TRP A 149 17.89 -2.72 2.90
CA TRP A 149 17.39 -2.49 4.25
C TRP A 149 15.87 -2.70 4.33
N PHE A 150 15.08 -2.13 3.41
CA PHE A 150 13.63 -2.33 3.38
C PHE A 150 13.25 -3.78 3.10
N LYS A 151 13.98 -4.43 2.17
CA LYS A 151 13.78 -5.84 1.88
C LYS A 151 13.98 -6.68 3.15
N SER A 152 15.11 -6.51 3.82
CA SER A 152 15.43 -7.23 5.06
C SER A 152 14.42 -6.96 6.18
N LEU A 153 13.96 -5.71 6.35
CA LEU A 153 12.92 -5.38 7.31
C LEU A 153 11.63 -6.16 7.03
N ARG A 154 11.14 -6.12 5.80
CA ARG A 154 9.90 -6.81 5.41
C ARG A 154 10.03 -8.33 5.51
N GLU A 155 11.16 -8.88 5.07
CA GLU A 155 11.42 -10.33 5.20
C GLU A 155 11.48 -10.76 6.68
N SER A 156 12.03 -9.93 7.56
CA SER A 156 12.01 -10.18 9.01
C SER A 156 10.60 -10.17 9.63
N LEU A 157 9.65 -9.51 8.96
CA LEU A 157 8.23 -9.51 9.34
C LEU A 157 7.46 -10.70 8.76
N GLY A 158 8.06 -11.48 7.85
CA GLY A 158 7.50 -12.72 7.31
C GLY A 158 6.84 -12.60 5.95
N ILE A 159 7.27 -11.66 5.09
CA ILE A 159 6.83 -11.56 3.69
C ILE A 159 8.02 -11.79 2.74
N GLU A 160 7.82 -12.58 1.68
CA GLU A 160 8.79 -12.70 0.60
C GLU A 160 8.78 -11.44 -0.28
N ILE A 161 9.96 -10.88 -0.60
CA ILE A 161 10.07 -9.69 -1.45
C ILE A 161 10.79 -10.01 -2.75
N ILE A 162 10.10 -9.80 -3.86
CA ILE A 162 10.67 -9.83 -5.22
C ILE A 162 10.97 -8.38 -5.63
N ILE A 163 12.19 -8.14 -6.12
CA ILE A 163 12.53 -6.84 -6.72
C ILE A 163 12.12 -6.88 -8.18
N GLY A 164 11.14 -6.07 -8.55
CA GLY A 164 10.74 -5.90 -9.95
C GLY A 164 11.82 -5.15 -10.73
N GLY A 165 12.02 -5.47 -12.02
CA GLY A 165 13.03 -4.79 -12.81
C GLY A 165 12.99 -5.14 -14.30
N LYS A 166 13.74 -4.37 -15.10
CA LYS A 166 13.96 -4.67 -16.51
C LYS A 166 14.75 -6.00 -16.65
N GLY A 167 14.28 -6.88 -17.52
CA GLY A 167 14.96 -8.15 -17.84
C GLY A 167 14.51 -9.36 -17.01
N GLN A 168 13.72 -9.20 -15.95
CA GLN A 168 13.03 -10.31 -15.30
C GLN A 168 11.58 -10.35 -15.75
N ASN A 169 11.12 -11.53 -16.17
CA ASN A 169 9.69 -11.74 -16.42
C ASN A 169 8.96 -11.84 -15.07
N THR A 170 8.87 -10.68 -14.38
CA THR A 170 8.25 -10.60 -13.05
C THR A 170 6.79 -11.09 -13.08
N PHE A 171 6.10 -10.89 -14.20
CA PHE A 171 4.71 -11.29 -14.33
C PHE A 171 4.56 -12.83 -14.30
N ASP A 172 5.31 -13.57 -15.12
CA ASP A 172 5.26 -15.03 -15.13
C ASP A 172 5.75 -15.63 -13.81
N LEU A 173 6.73 -14.98 -13.16
CA LEU A 173 7.16 -15.38 -11.84
C LEU A 173 6.01 -15.26 -10.82
N LEU A 174 5.22 -14.15 -10.86
CA LEU A 174 4.06 -13.97 -9.98
C LEU A 174 2.97 -15.00 -10.26
N VAL A 175 2.69 -15.29 -11.53
CA VAL A 175 1.74 -16.38 -11.93
C VAL A 175 2.16 -17.71 -11.31
N ASN A 176 3.44 -18.09 -11.43
CA ASN A 176 3.96 -19.33 -10.88
C ASN A 176 3.92 -19.36 -9.35
N LYS A 177 4.29 -18.25 -8.69
CA LYS A 177 4.24 -18.10 -7.24
C LYS A 177 2.80 -18.20 -6.71
N LEU A 178 1.84 -17.56 -7.37
CA LEU A 178 0.43 -17.64 -7.01
C LEU A 178 -0.09 -19.09 -7.09
N LYS A 179 0.22 -19.79 -8.18
CA LYS A 179 -0.13 -21.20 -8.38
C LYS A 179 0.52 -22.12 -7.34
N SER A 180 1.71 -21.77 -6.85
CA SER A 180 2.41 -22.52 -5.79
C SER A 180 1.96 -22.16 -4.36
N GLY A 181 0.90 -21.34 -4.20
CA GLY A 181 0.32 -21.05 -2.90
C GLY A 181 0.82 -19.76 -2.23
N LYS A 182 1.50 -18.87 -2.96
CA LYS A 182 1.85 -17.54 -2.47
C LYS A 182 0.67 -16.57 -2.59
N ASP A 183 0.47 -15.77 -1.56
CA ASP A 183 -0.51 -14.72 -1.49
C ASP A 183 0.14 -13.40 -1.93
N ILE A 184 -0.24 -12.92 -3.12
CA ILE A 184 0.44 -11.80 -3.80
C ILE A 184 -0.16 -10.47 -3.33
N CYS A 185 0.67 -9.59 -2.78
CA CYS A 185 0.28 -8.25 -2.32
C CYS A 185 0.86 -7.19 -3.25
N LEU A 186 -0.01 -6.34 -3.83
CA LEU A 186 0.37 -5.32 -4.80
C LEU A 186 -0.21 -3.95 -4.41
N LEU A 187 0.67 -2.96 -4.20
CA LEU A 187 0.25 -1.55 -4.12
C LEU A 187 -0.10 -1.06 -5.53
N SER A 188 -1.32 -0.57 -5.75
CA SER A 188 -1.89 -0.57 -7.11
C SER A 188 -2.72 0.65 -7.50
N GLU A 189 -2.73 1.73 -6.71
CA GLU A 189 -3.55 2.91 -7.06
C GLU A 189 -2.81 3.93 -7.93
N ARG A 190 -1.53 3.71 -8.22
CA ARG A 190 -0.75 4.63 -9.07
C ARG A 190 0.32 3.90 -9.86
N SER A 191 0.61 4.39 -11.06
CA SER A 191 1.73 3.93 -11.89
C SER A 191 2.90 4.91 -11.82
N ILE A 192 4.04 4.45 -11.34
CA ILE A 192 5.25 5.27 -11.15
C ILE A 192 5.86 5.71 -12.49
N LYS A 193 5.73 4.87 -13.53
CA LYS A 193 6.39 5.10 -14.85
C LYS A 193 5.47 5.74 -15.89
N LYS A 194 4.32 6.27 -15.52
CA LYS A 194 3.30 6.76 -16.48
C LYS A 194 2.85 5.69 -17.50
N SER A 195 3.17 4.42 -17.27
CA SER A 195 2.84 3.28 -18.12
C SER A 195 1.57 2.57 -17.68
N GLY A 196 0.80 3.18 -16.79
CA GLY A 196 -0.48 2.68 -16.33
C GLY A 196 -1.57 2.85 -17.37
N VAL A 197 -2.67 2.14 -17.16
CA VAL A 197 -3.89 2.28 -17.96
C VAL A 197 -4.73 3.42 -17.38
N ALA A 198 -5.18 4.33 -18.23
CA ALA A 198 -6.03 5.44 -17.81
C ALA A 198 -7.35 4.92 -17.25
N THR A 199 -7.67 5.27 -16.01
CA THR A 199 -8.82 4.81 -15.27
C THR A 199 -9.42 5.98 -14.50
N GLU A 200 -10.75 6.07 -14.44
CA GLU A 200 -11.42 7.07 -13.61
C GLU A 200 -11.18 6.76 -12.12
N PHE A 201 -10.79 7.79 -11.36
CA PHE A 201 -10.53 7.70 -9.94
C PHE A 201 -10.86 9.04 -9.26
N PHE A 202 -11.87 9.05 -8.39
CA PHE A 202 -12.45 10.27 -7.81
C PHE A 202 -12.84 11.31 -8.88
N GLY A 203 -13.45 10.86 -9.97
CA GLY A 203 -13.93 11.71 -11.06
C GLY A 203 -12.83 12.27 -11.97
N GLN A 204 -11.57 11.92 -11.78
CA GLN A 204 -10.43 12.34 -12.58
C GLN A 204 -9.73 11.15 -13.23
N LEU A 205 -9.02 11.35 -14.35
CA LEU A 205 -8.23 10.28 -14.97
C LEU A 205 -6.92 10.06 -14.22
N ALA A 206 -6.71 8.83 -13.77
CA ALA A 206 -5.50 8.36 -13.11
C ALA A 206 -4.84 7.23 -13.92
N ALA A 207 -3.52 7.08 -13.79
CA ALA A 207 -2.77 5.98 -14.40
C ALA A 207 -2.62 4.83 -13.42
N PHE A 208 -3.43 3.78 -13.57
CA PHE A 208 -3.38 2.59 -12.71
C PHE A 208 -2.45 1.51 -13.28
N PRO A 209 -1.64 0.82 -12.46
CA PRO A 209 -0.89 -0.33 -12.89
C PRO A 209 -1.83 -1.52 -13.18
N LYS A 210 -1.68 -2.16 -14.32
CA LYS A 210 -2.51 -3.29 -14.72
C LYS A 210 -2.20 -4.60 -13.97
N GLY A 211 -1.13 -4.64 -13.18
CA GLY A 211 -0.58 -5.86 -12.58
C GLY A 211 -1.62 -6.75 -11.89
N PRO A 212 -2.39 -6.28 -10.90
CA PRO A 212 -3.37 -7.12 -10.20
C PRO A 212 -4.44 -7.67 -11.13
N VAL A 213 -4.95 -6.82 -12.04
CA VAL A 213 -6.01 -7.18 -12.98
C VAL A 213 -5.52 -8.19 -14.02
N ALA A 214 -4.33 -7.97 -14.59
CA ALA A 214 -3.72 -8.92 -15.52
C ALA A 214 -3.42 -10.27 -14.85
N LEU A 215 -2.96 -10.25 -13.58
CA LEU A 215 -2.72 -11.48 -12.83
C LEU A 215 -4.02 -12.25 -12.58
N SER A 216 -5.09 -11.57 -12.17
CA SER A 216 -6.41 -12.16 -12.00
C SER A 216 -6.94 -12.74 -13.31
N LEU A 217 -6.85 -11.99 -14.40
CA LEU A 217 -7.31 -12.43 -15.71
C LEU A 217 -6.57 -13.68 -16.20
N LYS A 218 -5.24 -13.77 -15.94
CA LYS A 218 -4.41 -14.92 -16.33
C LYS A 218 -4.62 -16.17 -15.48
N THR A 219 -5.02 -15.98 -14.21
CA THR A 219 -5.04 -17.09 -13.23
C THR A 219 -6.45 -17.43 -12.74
N GLU A 220 -7.45 -16.64 -13.12
CA GLU A 220 -8.83 -16.74 -12.67
C GLU A 220 -9.03 -16.59 -11.15
N VAL A 221 -7.99 -16.15 -10.45
CA VAL A 221 -8.04 -15.85 -9.02
C VAL A 221 -8.64 -14.45 -8.83
N PRO A 222 -9.67 -14.27 -7.97
CA PRO A 222 -10.28 -12.97 -7.76
C PRO A 222 -9.32 -12.01 -7.02
N ILE A 223 -9.53 -10.71 -7.25
CA ILE A 223 -8.80 -9.66 -6.54
C ILE A 223 -9.54 -9.33 -5.26
N ILE A 224 -8.80 -9.23 -4.15
CA ILE A 224 -9.29 -8.77 -2.85
C ILE A 224 -8.73 -7.37 -2.59
N PRO A 225 -9.50 -6.30 -2.80
CA PRO A 225 -9.07 -4.96 -2.42
C PRO A 225 -8.94 -4.88 -0.90
N THR A 226 -7.79 -4.42 -0.43
CA THR A 226 -7.41 -4.52 0.98
C THR A 226 -6.78 -3.23 1.46
N ALA A 227 -7.08 -2.81 2.69
CA ALA A 227 -6.44 -1.65 3.28
C ALA A 227 -6.17 -1.82 4.77
N MET A 228 -5.11 -1.15 5.23
CA MET A 228 -4.80 -0.98 6.64
C MET A 228 -5.25 0.40 7.08
N ILE A 229 -6.33 0.49 7.86
CA ILE A 229 -7.00 1.72 8.21
C ILE A 229 -6.70 2.05 9.67
N LYS A 230 -6.32 3.29 9.95
CA LYS A 230 -6.16 3.78 11.32
C LYS A 230 -7.53 4.02 11.95
N THR A 231 -7.70 3.56 13.19
CA THR A 231 -8.89 3.81 14.01
C THR A 231 -8.55 4.69 15.23
N LYS A 232 -9.54 5.08 16.00
CA LYS A 232 -9.33 5.80 17.27
C LYS A 232 -8.49 4.98 18.27
N ARG A 233 -8.66 3.65 18.28
CA ARG A 233 -8.05 2.74 19.27
C ARG A 233 -6.86 1.94 18.75
N GLY A 234 -6.62 1.91 17.44
CA GLY A 234 -5.58 1.09 16.84
C GLY A 234 -5.66 1.08 15.32
N TYR A 235 -5.72 -0.09 14.74
CA TYR A 235 -5.78 -0.30 13.30
C TYR A 235 -6.82 -1.34 12.94
N LYS A 236 -7.31 -1.26 11.70
CA LYS A 236 -8.24 -2.22 11.11
C LYS A 236 -7.67 -2.69 9.77
N LEU A 237 -7.46 -4.00 9.62
CA LEU A 237 -7.24 -4.62 8.33
C LEU A 237 -8.59 -4.94 7.72
N ARG A 238 -8.94 -4.26 6.62
CA ARG A 238 -10.22 -4.46 5.93
C ARG A 238 -10.02 -5.11 4.59
N PHE A 239 -10.79 -6.14 4.32
CA PHE A 239 -10.95 -6.76 3.03
C PHE A 239 -12.28 -6.30 2.41
N ASN A 240 -12.23 -5.61 1.25
CA ASN A 240 -13.44 -5.31 0.50
C ASN A 240 -13.90 -6.57 -0.25
N LYS A 241 -15.14 -6.53 -0.75
CA LYS A 241 -15.73 -7.63 -1.50
C LYS A 241 -14.81 -8.05 -2.67
N PRO A 242 -14.38 -9.32 -2.73
CA PRO A 242 -13.59 -9.83 -3.84
C PRO A 242 -14.35 -9.76 -5.16
N PHE A 243 -13.61 -9.53 -6.25
CA PHE A 243 -14.22 -9.54 -7.58
C PHE A 243 -13.35 -10.31 -8.58
N TYR A 244 -14.01 -10.93 -9.55
CA TYR A 244 -13.40 -11.59 -10.69
C TYR A 244 -13.27 -10.61 -11.85
N VAL A 245 -12.22 -10.74 -12.64
CA VAL A 245 -12.06 -9.98 -13.88
C VAL A 245 -12.65 -10.82 -15.01
N PRO A 246 -13.81 -10.45 -15.57
CA PRO A 246 -14.39 -11.19 -16.67
C PRO A 246 -13.55 -11.00 -17.95
N TYR A 247 -13.47 -12.03 -18.77
CA TYR A 247 -12.90 -11.90 -20.10
C TYR A 247 -13.98 -11.36 -21.06
N PHE A 248 -13.66 -10.24 -21.70
CA PHE A 248 -14.48 -9.63 -22.75
C PHE A 248 -13.91 -9.96 -24.14
N GLU A 249 -14.27 -9.19 -25.16
CA GLU A 249 -13.84 -9.38 -26.53
C GLU A 249 -12.31 -9.49 -26.71
N ASN A 250 -11.57 -8.76 -25.86
CA ASN A 250 -10.10 -8.78 -25.85
C ASN A 250 -9.55 -8.45 -24.46
N GLU A 251 -8.25 -8.71 -24.29
CA GLU A 251 -7.53 -8.49 -23.02
C GLU A 251 -7.57 -7.01 -22.58
N ALA A 252 -7.45 -6.06 -23.51
CA ALA A 252 -7.41 -4.64 -23.18
C ALA A 252 -8.73 -4.17 -22.56
N THR A 253 -9.87 -4.59 -23.13
CA THR A 253 -11.21 -4.30 -22.62
C THR A 253 -11.42 -4.94 -21.24
N SER A 254 -10.97 -6.18 -21.06
CA SER A 254 -11.04 -6.90 -19.79
C SER A 254 -10.22 -6.20 -18.70
N ILE A 255 -9.00 -5.75 -19.02
CA ILE A 255 -8.15 -4.98 -18.12
C ILE A 255 -8.82 -3.64 -17.74
N GLN A 256 -9.35 -2.91 -18.72
CA GLN A 256 -10.02 -1.63 -18.47
C GLN A 256 -11.21 -1.80 -17.51
N HIS A 257 -12.03 -2.82 -17.72
CA HIS A 257 -13.16 -3.12 -16.83
C HIS A 257 -12.71 -3.50 -15.42
N GLY A 258 -11.71 -4.38 -15.31
CA GLY A 258 -11.16 -4.78 -14.00
C GLY A 258 -10.54 -3.61 -13.23
N LEU A 259 -9.86 -2.70 -13.94
CA LEU A 259 -9.30 -1.49 -13.30
C LEU A 259 -10.38 -0.51 -12.86
N LYS A 260 -11.47 -0.36 -13.62
CA LYS A 260 -12.61 0.44 -13.19
C LYS A 260 -13.25 -0.10 -11.91
N THR A 261 -13.39 -1.42 -11.80
CA THR A 261 -13.90 -2.08 -10.58
C THR A 261 -12.93 -1.88 -9.41
N LEU A 262 -11.61 -2.05 -9.64
CA LEU A 262 -10.59 -1.87 -8.61
C LEU A 262 -10.54 -0.41 -8.12
N SER A 263 -10.59 0.57 -9.03
CA SER A 263 -10.56 1.98 -8.66
C SER A 263 -11.75 2.37 -7.78
N LYS A 264 -12.95 1.90 -8.09
CA LYS A 264 -14.14 2.12 -7.26
C LYS A 264 -13.99 1.52 -5.86
N SER A 265 -13.47 0.30 -5.76
CA SER A 265 -13.19 -0.31 -4.45
C SER A 265 -12.11 0.45 -3.67
N PHE A 266 -11.11 1.04 -4.34
CA PHE A 266 -10.13 1.91 -3.69
C PHE A 266 -10.73 3.25 -3.25
N GLU A 267 -11.64 3.84 -4.01
CA GLU A 267 -12.40 5.03 -3.59
C GLU A 267 -13.14 4.77 -2.28
N GLU A 268 -13.82 3.62 -2.16
CA GLU A 268 -14.51 3.20 -0.92
C GLU A 268 -13.56 3.07 0.27
N LEU A 269 -12.40 2.41 0.06
CA LEU A 269 -11.40 2.25 1.12
C LEU A 269 -10.78 3.57 1.55
N LEU A 270 -10.45 4.44 0.60
CA LEU A 270 -9.84 5.74 0.86
C LEU A 270 -10.81 6.73 1.49
N ALA A 271 -12.11 6.64 1.19
CA ALA A 271 -13.14 7.48 1.80
C ALA A 271 -13.23 7.27 3.33
N LEU A 272 -12.75 6.13 3.86
CA LEU A 272 -12.74 5.86 5.30
C LEU A 272 -11.72 6.72 6.06
N ASP A 273 -10.58 7.03 5.46
CA ASP A 273 -9.62 8.03 5.97
C ASP A 273 -8.74 8.58 4.84
N ILE A 274 -9.29 9.48 4.03
CA ILE A 274 -8.57 10.07 2.89
C ILE A 274 -7.30 10.82 3.32
N ASN A 275 -7.23 11.31 4.55
CA ASN A 275 -6.06 12.01 5.08
C ASN A 275 -4.92 11.07 5.47
N ASP A 276 -5.17 9.76 5.53
CA ASP A 276 -4.16 8.73 5.73
C ASP A 276 -3.69 8.09 4.41
N TRP A 277 -4.13 8.63 3.26
CA TRP A 277 -3.65 8.24 1.96
C TRP A 277 -2.30 8.91 1.65
N HIS A 278 -1.25 8.11 1.62
CA HIS A 278 0.15 8.58 1.57
C HIS A 278 0.68 8.84 0.15
N SER A 279 -0.16 8.83 -0.87
CA SER A 279 0.27 9.11 -2.22
C SER A 279 0.59 10.61 -2.40
N ILE A 280 1.79 11.04 -1.95
CA ILE A 280 2.30 12.39 -2.16
C ILE A 280 2.90 12.60 -3.56
N GLN A 281 3.01 11.54 -4.35
CA GLN A 281 3.43 11.57 -5.75
C GLN A 281 2.21 11.70 -6.67
N PRO A 282 2.40 12.08 -7.97
CA PRO A 282 1.30 12.18 -8.91
C PRO A 282 0.51 10.89 -9.02
N VAL A 283 -0.82 11.01 -9.05
CA VAL A 283 -1.78 9.92 -9.26
C VAL A 283 -2.59 10.22 -10.51
N TRP A 284 -3.20 11.40 -10.57
CA TRP A 284 -3.99 11.82 -11.73
C TRP A 284 -3.11 12.31 -12.88
N THR A 285 -3.58 12.10 -14.11
CA THR A 285 -2.87 12.51 -15.30
C THR A 285 -2.63 14.01 -15.36
N SER A 286 -3.50 14.80 -14.74
CA SER A 286 -3.38 16.27 -14.59
C SER A 286 -2.26 16.73 -13.64
N GLU A 287 -1.68 15.83 -12.86
CA GLU A 287 -0.60 16.15 -11.92
C GLU A 287 0.82 15.97 -12.49
N TYR A 288 0.95 15.44 -13.72
CA TYR A 288 2.23 15.15 -14.37
C TYR A 288 2.79 16.32 -15.16
#